data_8fd77c16a8c5ac22b41de6ed189eee92
#
_entry.id   8fd77c16a8c5ac22b41de6ed189eee92
#
_cell.length_a   1.000
_cell.length_b   1.000
_cell.length_c   1.000
_cell.angle_alpha   90.00
_cell.angle_beta   90.00
_cell.angle_gamma   90.00
#
_symmetry.space_group_name_H-M   'P 1'
#
loop_
_entity.id
_entity.type
_entity.pdbx_description
1 polymer ?
#
loop_
_entity_poly.entity_id
_entity_poly.type
_entity_poly.pdbx_seq_one_letter_code
_entity_poly.pdbx_strand_id
1 'polypeptide(L)'
;YIFNLRLMRPKPLMTYVRQLQFWLNRDNMPMAIAALENALIHLHCERIGVNSVSYIMGQALQDTIESGVVVGDVPIDKLLDIVECHVTSGCKRIKLKVNPVDGYERVALVRKHYPDLVLTADANRSYSYQEIDKVRQYDDLGLACIEEPFAMANLQSYRDWKWECLNDDDWKIYTPICLDESIFGYDD
;
A
#
# COMPACT_ATOMS: atom_id res chain seq x y z
N TYR A 1 -8.33 10.59 -27.00
CA TYR A 1 -8.99 9.32 -26.66
C TYR A 1 -10.32 9.53 -25.93
N ILE A 2 -10.42 10.42 -24.95
CA ILE A 2 -11.67 10.73 -24.23
C ILE A 2 -12.76 11.32 -25.14
N PHE A 3 -12.38 12.08 -26.17
CA PHE A 3 -13.31 12.67 -27.13
C PHE A 3 -14.06 11.63 -27.99
N ASN A 4 -13.44 10.50 -28.29
CA ASN A 4 -14.07 9.42 -29.08
C ASN A 4 -15.07 8.57 -28.28
N LEU A 5 -14.99 8.55 -26.95
CA LEU A 5 -15.96 7.83 -26.10
C LEU A 5 -17.38 8.46 -26.19
N ARG A 6 -17.50 9.74 -26.51
CA ARG A 6 -18.79 10.45 -26.64
C ARG A 6 -19.60 10.07 -27.89
N LEU A 7 -18.94 9.56 -28.91
CA LEU A 7 -19.56 9.24 -30.21
C LEU A 7 -19.91 7.75 -30.38
N MET A 8 -19.54 6.91 -29.41
CA MET A 8 -19.85 5.48 -29.49
C MET A 8 -21.24 5.16 -28.97
N ARG A 9 -21.96 4.24 -29.68
CA ARG A 9 -23.21 3.67 -29.18
C ARG A 9 -22.97 3.08 -27.77
N PRO A 10 -23.99 3.16 -26.89
CA PRO A 10 -23.82 2.63 -25.54
C PRO A 10 -23.43 1.16 -25.57
N LYS A 11 -22.20 0.88 -25.15
CA LYS A 11 -21.69 -0.47 -24.96
C LYS A 11 -21.69 -0.80 -23.47
N PRO A 12 -21.68 -2.08 -23.08
CA PRO A 12 -21.50 -2.45 -21.70
C PRO A 12 -20.24 -1.80 -21.12
N LEU A 13 -20.32 -1.34 -19.86
CA LEU A 13 -19.21 -0.67 -19.16
C LEU A 13 -17.87 -1.42 -19.31
N MET A 14 -17.89 -2.74 -19.12
CA MET A 14 -16.70 -3.59 -19.24
C MET A 14 -16.04 -3.56 -20.62
N THR A 15 -16.80 -3.24 -21.68
CA THR A 15 -16.21 -3.08 -23.02
C THR A 15 -15.33 -1.83 -23.09
N TYR A 16 -15.77 -0.73 -22.46
CA TYR A 16 -14.97 0.50 -22.40
C TYR A 16 -13.72 0.32 -21.53
N VAL A 17 -13.87 -0.33 -20.37
CA VAL A 17 -12.75 -0.63 -19.47
C VAL A 17 -11.69 -1.46 -20.21
N ARG A 18 -12.07 -2.57 -20.87
CA ARG A 18 -11.13 -3.41 -21.64
C ARG A 18 -10.46 -2.67 -22.80
N GLN A 19 -11.19 -1.79 -23.49
CA GLN A 19 -10.58 -0.98 -24.56
C GLN A 19 -9.56 0.01 -24.01
N LEU A 20 -9.86 0.65 -22.88
CA LEU A 20 -8.92 1.56 -22.20
C LEU A 20 -7.69 0.80 -21.71
N GLN A 21 -7.87 -0.34 -21.06
CA GLN A 21 -6.77 -1.22 -20.63
C GLN A 21 -5.87 -1.58 -21.81
N PHE A 22 -6.42 -1.99 -22.94
CA PHE A 22 -5.65 -2.34 -24.13
C PHE A 22 -4.77 -1.17 -24.62
N TRP A 23 -5.33 0.05 -24.72
CA TRP A 23 -4.60 1.20 -25.23
C TRP A 23 -3.56 1.73 -24.24
N LEU A 24 -3.90 1.82 -22.97
CA LEU A 24 -3.03 2.39 -21.93
C LEU A 24 -1.95 1.41 -21.46
N ASN A 25 -2.22 0.09 -21.48
CA ASN A 25 -1.18 -0.92 -21.25
C ASN A 25 -0.08 -0.87 -22.31
N ARG A 26 -0.47 -0.64 -23.58
CA ARG A 26 0.50 -0.44 -24.65
C ARG A 26 1.46 0.74 -24.36
N ASP A 27 0.96 1.78 -23.74
CA ASP A 27 1.72 3.00 -23.41
C ASP A 27 2.32 2.94 -21.99
N ASN A 28 2.19 1.80 -21.29
CA ASN A 28 2.71 1.55 -19.92
C ASN A 28 2.30 2.62 -18.90
N MET A 29 1.00 2.90 -18.83
CA MET A 29 0.43 3.93 -17.95
C MET A 29 -0.54 3.35 -16.90
N PRO A 30 -0.09 2.50 -15.94
CA PRO A 30 -0.98 1.80 -15.01
C PRO A 30 -1.81 2.73 -14.13
N MET A 31 -1.24 3.83 -13.65
CA MET A 31 -1.96 4.82 -12.83
C MET A 31 -3.09 5.50 -13.61
N ALA A 32 -2.87 5.81 -14.88
CA ALA A 32 -3.90 6.39 -15.74
C ALA A 32 -5.03 5.39 -16.03
N ILE A 33 -4.69 4.10 -16.18
CA ILE A 33 -5.66 3.01 -16.31
C ILE A 33 -6.55 2.97 -15.08
N ALA A 34 -5.96 2.86 -13.89
CA ALA A 34 -6.68 2.77 -12.63
C ALA A 34 -7.60 3.98 -12.39
N ALA A 35 -7.12 5.19 -12.67
CA ALA A 35 -7.91 6.41 -12.53
C ALA A 35 -9.13 6.43 -13.46
N LEU A 36 -8.97 6.04 -14.73
CA LEU A 36 -10.08 6.01 -15.70
C LEU A 36 -11.06 4.86 -15.43
N GLU A 37 -10.58 3.70 -15.01
CA GLU A 37 -11.44 2.57 -14.61
C GLU A 37 -12.32 2.95 -13.42
N ASN A 38 -11.72 3.50 -12.36
CA ASN A 38 -12.46 3.94 -11.19
C ASN A 38 -13.50 5.02 -11.55
N ALA A 39 -13.15 5.98 -12.40
CA ALA A 39 -14.07 7.03 -12.84
C ALA A 39 -15.26 6.46 -13.65
N LEU A 40 -15.01 5.48 -14.52
CA LEU A 40 -16.06 4.84 -15.30
C LEU A 40 -17.00 3.97 -14.45
N ILE A 41 -16.44 3.21 -13.51
CA ILE A 41 -17.20 2.41 -12.55
C ILE A 41 -18.07 3.32 -11.69
N HIS A 42 -17.48 4.38 -11.16
CA HIS A 42 -18.21 5.34 -10.33
C HIS A 42 -19.37 6.00 -11.11
N LEU A 43 -19.11 6.50 -12.32
CA LEU A 43 -20.13 7.08 -13.18
C LEU A 43 -21.27 6.10 -13.51
N HIS A 44 -20.94 4.83 -13.75
CA HIS A 44 -21.94 3.80 -14.00
C HIS A 44 -22.82 3.57 -12.76
N CYS A 45 -22.20 3.42 -11.60
CA CYS A 45 -22.87 3.17 -10.33
C CYS A 45 -23.78 4.34 -9.93
N GLU A 46 -23.34 5.59 -10.10
CA GLU A 46 -24.17 6.80 -9.94
C GLU A 46 -25.43 6.75 -10.82
N ARG A 47 -25.30 6.33 -12.07
CA ARG A 47 -26.43 6.27 -13.02
C ARG A 47 -27.45 5.19 -12.66
N ILE A 48 -27.05 4.10 -12.03
CA ILE A 48 -27.96 3.01 -11.61
C ILE A 48 -28.34 3.09 -10.13
N GLY A 49 -27.90 4.12 -9.42
CA GLY A 49 -28.23 4.34 -8.00
C GLY A 49 -27.63 3.32 -7.05
N VAL A 50 -26.44 2.77 -7.35
CA VAL A 50 -25.76 1.74 -6.55
C VAL A 50 -24.41 2.28 -6.08
N ASN A 51 -24.01 1.95 -4.85
CA ASN A 51 -22.66 2.27 -4.36
C ASN A 51 -21.61 1.47 -5.15
N SER A 52 -20.53 2.12 -5.60
CA SER A 52 -19.49 1.52 -6.46
C SER A 52 -18.76 0.35 -5.80
N VAL A 53 -18.49 0.43 -4.50
CA VAL A 53 -17.83 -0.67 -3.78
C VAL A 53 -18.77 -1.86 -3.62
N SER A 54 -20.05 -1.63 -3.29
CA SER A 54 -21.07 -2.69 -3.26
C SER A 54 -21.23 -3.36 -4.63
N TYR A 55 -21.16 -2.58 -5.71
CA TYR A 55 -21.22 -3.09 -7.08
C TYR A 55 -20.03 -4.02 -7.41
N ILE A 56 -18.82 -3.63 -7.03
CA ILE A 56 -17.60 -4.42 -7.28
C ILE A 56 -17.57 -5.67 -6.40
N MET A 57 -17.86 -5.51 -5.09
CA MET A 57 -17.78 -6.60 -4.12
C MET A 57 -18.97 -7.54 -4.14
N GLY A 58 -20.08 -7.15 -4.74
CA GLY A 58 -21.31 -7.95 -4.79
C GLY A 58 -22.00 -8.12 -3.43
N GLN A 59 -21.67 -7.29 -2.44
CA GLN A 59 -22.22 -7.37 -1.09
C GLN A 59 -22.47 -5.99 -0.48
N ALA A 60 -23.30 -5.93 0.56
CA ALA A 60 -23.52 -4.69 1.32
C ALA A 60 -22.24 -4.25 2.02
N LEU A 61 -22.06 -2.93 2.10
CA LEU A 61 -20.92 -2.34 2.80
C LEU A 61 -21.22 -2.22 4.31
N GLN A 62 -20.14 -2.14 5.08
CA GLN A 62 -20.18 -1.59 6.43
C GLN A 62 -20.38 -0.08 6.35
N ASP A 63 -21.10 0.48 7.32
CA ASP A 63 -21.38 1.92 7.37
C ASP A 63 -20.12 2.76 7.60
N THR A 64 -19.11 2.17 8.24
CA THR A 64 -17.86 2.84 8.57
C THR A 64 -16.68 1.92 8.36
N ILE A 65 -15.52 2.51 8.02
CA ILE A 65 -14.23 1.85 7.95
C ILE A 65 -13.20 2.64 8.76
N GLU A 66 -12.39 1.97 9.55
CA GLU A 66 -11.31 2.62 10.30
C GLU A 66 -10.26 3.19 9.34
N SER A 67 -10.00 4.49 9.49
CA SER A 67 -9.01 5.20 8.68
C SER A 67 -7.60 5.02 9.24
N GLY A 68 -6.63 4.92 8.34
CA GLY A 68 -5.21 5.07 8.63
C GLY A 68 -4.63 6.27 7.90
N VAL A 69 -3.48 6.75 8.37
CA VAL A 69 -2.77 7.87 7.77
C VAL A 69 -1.30 7.54 7.60
N VAL A 70 -0.70 8.15 6.59
CA VAL A 70 0.75 8.07 6.34
C VAL A 70 1.43 9.31 6.91
N VAL A 71 2.44 9.10 7.74
CA VAL A 71 3.36 10.15 8.18
C VAL A 71 4.64 10.03 7.37
N GLY A 72 4.94 11.07 6.60
CA GLY A 72 6.08 11.13 5.70
C GLY A 72 7.42 11.29 6.44
N ASP A 73 8.45 11.62 5.68
CA ASP A 73 9.80 11.86 6.20
C ASP A 73 9.88 13.27 6.81
N VAL A 74 9.34 13.40 8.03
CA VAL A 74 9.36 14.64 8.81
C VAL A 74 10.52 14.62 9.81
N PRO A 75 11.02 15.78 10.27
CA PRO A 75 12.02 15.82 11.33
C PRO A 75 11.56 15.04 12.58
N ILE A 76 12.47 14.30 13.21
CA ILE A 76 12.14 13.40 14.32
C ILE A 76 11.56 14.16 15.53
N ASP A 77 12.00 15.39 15.74
CA ASP A 77 11.49 16.29 16.79
C ASP A 77 10.05 16.75 16.56
N LYS A 78 9.52 16.62 15.34
CA LYS A 78 8.13 16.94 14.97
C LYS A 78 7.24 15.70 14.84
N LEU A 79 7.83 14.52 14.86
CA LEU A 79 7.13 13.27 14.56
C LEU A 79 5.99 13.03 15.55
N LEU A 80 6.23 13.18 16.85
CA LEU A 80 5.20 12.93 17.86
C LEU A 80 4.04 13.92 17.79
N ASP A 81 4.30 15.20 17.55
CA ASP A 81 3.25 16.22 17.42
C ASP A 81 2.30 15.88 16.25
N ILE A 82 2.86 15.40 15.15
CA ILE A 82 2.09 15.00 13.95
C ILE A 82 1.27 13.74 14.24
N VAL A 83 1.89 12.74 14.86
CA VAL A 83 1.20 11.49 15.24
C VAL A 83 0.07 11.79 16.22
N GLU A 84 0.29 12.64 17.23
CA GLU A 84 -0.71 13.05 18.20
C GLU A 84 -1.92 13.73 17.54
N CYS A 85 -1.67 14.61 16.57
CA CYS A 85 -2.73 15.26 15.80
C CYS A 85 -3.63 14.24 15.09
N HIS A 86 -3.04 13.20 14.49
CA HIS A 86 -3.79 12.14 13.80
C HIS A 86 -4.53 11.23 14.77
N VAL A 87 -3.90 10.82 15.87
CA VAL A 87 -4.53 9.98 16.90
C VAL A 87 -5.70 10.69 17.55
N THR A 88 -5.54 11.97 17.91
CA THR A 88 -6.63 12.81 18.45
C THR A 88 -7.77 13.02 17.45
N SER A 89 -7.48 13.02 16.16
CA SER A 89 -8.48 13.06 15.09
C SER A 89 -9.19 11.72 14.86
N GLY A 90 -8.84 10.67 15.61
CA GLY A 90 -9.50 9.37 15.59
C GLY A 90 -8.86 8.33 14.67
N CYS A 91 -7.67 8.60 14.07
CA CYS A 91 -6.95 7.61 13.28
C CYS A 91 -6.50 6.43 14.15
N LYS A 92 -6.78 5.21 13.71
CA LYS A 92 -6.47 3.97 14.42
C LYS A 92 -5.19 3.30 13.94
N ARG A 93 -4.70 3.69 12.78
CA ARG A 93 -3.49 3.14 12.16
C ARG A 93 -2.61 4.25 11.61
N ILE A 94 -1.33 4.18 11.91
CA ILE A 94 -0.30 5.09 11.37
C ILE A 94 0.69 4.28 10.55
N LYS A 95 0.94 4.71 9.31
CA LYS A 95 2.04 4.23 8.47
C LYS A 95 3.17 5.25 8.53
N LEU A 96 4.35 4.81 8.99
CA LEU A 96 5.55 5.65 9.07
C LEU A 96 6.46 5.37 7.88
N LYS A 97 6.92 6.41 7.20
CA LYS A 97 8.02 6.28 6.24
C LYS A 97 9.32 6.06 7.00
N VAL A 98 10.04 5.01 6.60
CA VAL A 98 11.29 4.58 7.23
C VAL A 98 12.42 4.44 6.22
N ASN A 99 13.65 4.56 6.72
CA ASN A 99 14.86 4.45 5.91
C ASN A 99 16.01 3.85 6.77
N PRO A 100 17.15 3.46 6.19
CA PRO A 100 18.25 2.87 6.94
C PRO A 100 18.98 3.79 7.92
N VAL A 101 18.67 5.09 7.94
CA VAL A 101 19.40 6.09 8.76
C VAL A 101 18.75 6.23 10.14
N ASP A 102 17.44 6.51 10.20
CA ASP A 102 16.72 6.82 11.43
C ASP A 102 15.35 6.11 11.54
N GLY A 103 15.06 5.19 10.62
CA GLY A 103 13.74 4.55 10.54
C GLY A 103 13.37 3.77 11.80
N TYR A 104 14.33 3.04 12.39
CA TYR A 104 14.11 2.30 13.63
C TYR A 104 13.77 3.24 14.79
N GLU A 105 14.54 4.31 14.97
CA GLU A 105 14.36 5.29 16.03
C GLU A 105 13.01 5.98 15.93
N ARG A 106 12.54 6.26 14.71
CA ARG A 106 11.21 6.83 14.45
C ARG A 106 10.11 5.92 14.95
N VAL A 107 10.15 4.65 14.55
CA VAL A 107 9.13 3.67 14.94
C VAL A 107 9.18 3.41 16.44
N ALA A 108 10.38 3.24 17.01
CA ALA A 108 10.58 3.02 18.44
C ALA A 108 10.05 4.20 19.28
N LEU A 109 10.29 5.44 18.81
CA LEU A 109 9.78 6.65 19.45
C LEU A 109 8.26 6.67 19.51
N VAL A 110 7.59 6.38 18.37
CA VAL A 110 6.12 6.37 18.31
C VAL A 110 5.57 5.20 19.13
N ARG A 111 6.15 4.00 19.04
CA ARG A 111 5.71 2.83 19.81
C ARG A 111 5.80 3.06 21.33
N LYS A 112 6.85 3.72 21.77
CA LYS A 112 7.04 4.07 23.19
C LYS A 112 5.93 4.97 23.73
N HIS A 113 5.44 5.92 22.92
CA HIS A 113 4.39 6.87 23.33
C HIS A 113 2.98 6.34 23.08
N TYR A 114 2.81 5.44 22.11
CA TYR A 114 1.53 4.84 21.72
C TYR A 114 1.67 3.32 21.65
N PRO A 115 1.68 2.62 22.81
CA PRO A 115 1.95 1.17 22.87
C PRO A 115 0.93 0.33 22.08
N ASP A 116 -0.33 0.76 22.04
CA ASP A 116 -1.44 0.00 21.45
C ASP A 116 -1.81 0.47 20.04
N LEU A 117 -1.12 1.48 19.50
CA LEU A 117 -1.41 2.01 18.18
C LEU A 117 -1.02 1.00 17.10
N VAL A 118 -1.89 0.78 16.13
CA VAL A 118 -1.54 -0.04 14.97
C VAL A 118 -0.53 0.72 14.11
N LEU A 119 0.70 0.22 14.08
CA LEU A 119 1.79 0.80 13.30
C LEU A 119 2.16 -0.11 12.14
N THR A 120 2.41 0.50 10.99
CA THR A 120 3.09 -0.10 9.84
C THR A 120 4.26 0.79 9.44
N ALA A 121 5.32 0.18 8.90
CA ALA A 121 6.45 0.90 8.35
C ALA A 121 6.48 0.73 6.84
N ASP A 122 6.86 1.77 6.11
CA ASP A 122 6.98 1.74 4.66
C ASP A 122 8.38 2.23 4.27
N ALA A 123 9.16 1.33 3.76
CA ALA A 123 10.58 1.56 3.45
C ALA A 123 10.82 1.94 1.98
N ASN A 124 9.84 1.80 1.09
CA ASN A 124 9.97 2.10 -0.34
C ASN A 124 11.28 1.58 -0.96
N ARG A 125 11.66 0.34 -0.61
CA ARG A 125 12.87 -0.34 -1.08
C ARG A 125 14.20 0.36 -0.69
N SER A 126 14.21 1.09 0.44
CA SER A 126 15.38 1.87 0.84
C SER A 126 16.50 1.04 1.47
N TYR A 127 16.21 -0.18 1.95
CA TYR A 127 17.22 -1.06 2.52
C TYR A 127 17.85 -1.92 1.42
N SER A 128 19.17 -2.07 1.47
CA SER A 128 19.84 -3.12 0.72
C SER A 128 19.65 -4.48 1.41
N TYR A 129 19.78 -5.55 0.65
CA TYR A 129 19.66 -6.90 1.20
C TYR A 129 20.69 -7.20 2.31
N GLN A 130 21.89 -6.60 2.22
CA GLN A 130 22.94 -6.72 3.24
C GLN A 130 22.60 -6.02 4.55
N GLU A 131 21.55 -5.18 4.56
CA GLU A 131 21.08 -4.47 5.76
C GLU A 131 19.94 -5.19 6.47
N ILE A 132 19.77 -6.49 6.23
CA ILE A 132 18.68 -7.30 6.83
C ILE A 132 18.64 -7.16 8.36
N ASP A 133 19.79 -7.05 9.02
CA ASP A 133 19.84 -6.87 10.48
C ASP A 133 19.18 -5.58 10.95
N LYS A 134 19.21 -4.53 10.13
CA LYS A 134 18.47 -3.29 10.43
C LYS A 134 16.96 -3.49 10.32
N VAL A 135 16.51 -4.30 9.36
CA VAL A 135 15.08 -4.63 9.20
C VAL A 135 14.59 -5.56 10.32
N ARG A 136 15.42 -6.50 10.77
CA ARG A 136 15.11 -7.40 11.91
C ARG A 136 14.87 -6.65 13.22
N GLN A 137 15.50 -5.51 13.43
CA GLN A 137 15.28 -4.69 14.63
C GLN A 137 13.81 -4.27 14.81
N TYR A 138 13.04 -4.20 13.72
CA TYR A 138 11.61 -3.88 13.79
C TYR A 138 10.77 -4.99 14.41
N ASP A 139 11.27 -6.23 14.51
CA ASP A 139 10.55 -7.37 15.07
C ASP A 139 10.14 -7.13 16.53
N ASP A 140 10.91 -6.36 17.28
CA ASP A 140 10.63 -6.03 18.69
C ASP A 140 9.61 -4.87 18.84
N LEU A 141 9.23 -4.22 17.74
CA LEU A 141 8.37 -3.03 17.77
C LEU A 141 6.89 -3.33 17.53
N GLY A 142 6.52 -4.60 17.29
CA GLY A 142 5.14 -5.02 17.13
C GLY A 142 4.43 -4.33 15.97
N LEU A 143 5.10 -4.20 14.83
CA LEU A 143 4.49 -3.66 13.61
C LEU A 143 3.48 -4.66 13.04
N ALA A 144 2.38 -4.16 12.46
CA ALA A 144 1.46 -4.97 11.69
C ALA A 144 2.09 -5.49 10.38
N CYS A 145 2.94 -4.68 9.76
CA CYS A 145 3.82 -5.08 8.66
C CYS A 145 4.91 -4.03 8.41
N ILE A 146 5.95 -4.45 7.67
CA ILE A 146 6.89 -3.56 7.00
C ILE A 146 6.70 -3.70 5.48
N GLU A 147 6.47 -2.58 4.79
CA GLU A 147 6.18 -2.53 3.37
C GLU A 147 7.45 -2.30 2.57
N GLU A 148 7.65 -3.14 1.54
CA GLU A 148 8.77 -3.07 0.59
C GLU A 148 10.12 -2.71 1.24
N PRO A 149 10.64 -3.52 2.19
CA PRO A 149 11.88 -3.17 2.87
C PRO A 149 13.08 -3.16 1.93
N PHE A 150 13.19 -4.12 1.01
CA PHE A 150 14.37 -4.35 0.21
C PHE A 150 14.19 -3.96 -1.26
N ALA A 151 15.26 -3.46 -1.88
CA ALA A 151 15.36 -3.23 -3.31
C ALA A 151 15.57 -4.57 -4.07
N MET A 152 14.55 -5.45 -4.06
CA MET A 152 14.58 -6.71 -4.78
C MET A 152 14.43 -6.49 -6.28
N ALA A 153 15.08 -7.33 -7.09
CA ALA A 153 15.04 -7.22 -8.54
C ALA A 153 13.64 -7.53 -9.12
N ASN A 154 12.92 -8.46 -8.50
CA ASN A 154 11.59 -8.90 -8.91
C ASN A 154 10.93 -9.73 -7.79
N LEU A 155 9.68 -10.11 -8.00
CA LEU A 155 8.91 -10.92 -7.05
C LEU A 155 9.55 -12.29 -6.77
N GLN A 156 10.19 -12.91 -7.77
CA GLN A 156 10.88 -14.19 -7.56
C GLN A 156 12.01 -14.06 -6.53
N SER A 157 12.72 -12.92 -6.52
CA SER A 157 13.77 -12.66 -5.53
C SER A 157 13.20 -12.61 -4.10
N TYR A 158 11.97 -12.09 -3.91
CA TYR A 158 11.28 -12.15 -2.61
C TYR A 158 10.88 -13.58 -2.23
N ARG A 159 10.44 -14.40 -3.18
CA ARG A 159 10.11 -15.82 -2.95
C ARG A 159 11.34 -16.63 -2.55
N ASP A 160 12.45 -16.44 -3.25
CA ASP A 160 13.72 -17.11 -2.98
C ASP A 160 14.23 -16.71 -1.59
N TRP A 161 14.25 -15.42 -1.27
CA TRP A 161 14.61 -14.92 0.05
C TRP A 161 13.71 -15.49 1.17
N LYS A 162 12.39 -15.53 0.94
CA LYS A 162 11.47 -16.11 1.93
C LYS A 162 11.77 -17.59 2.17
N TRP A 163 12.14 -18.32 1.12
CA TRP A 163 12.55 -19.71 1.23
C TRP A 163 13.83 -19.88 2.06
N GLU A 164 14.82 -19.03 1.84
CA GLU A 164 16.05 -18.97 2.64
C GLU A 164 15.74 -18.69 4.11
N CYS A 165 14.90 -17.69 4.39
CA CYS A 165 14.47 -17.33 5.75
C CYS A 165 13.75 -18.47 6.50
N LEU A 166 13.06 -19.37 5.80
CA LEU A 166 12.41 -20.52 6.41
C LEU A 166 13.40 -21.62 6.85
N ASN A 167 14.59 -21.62 6.26
CA ASN A 167 15.61 -22.65 6.48
C ASN A 167 16.83 -22.17 7.27
N ASP A 168 16.91 -20.87 7.55
CA ASP A 168 18.04 -20.26 8.25
C ASP A 168 17.53 -19.14 9.18
N ASP A 169 17.66 -19.35 10.48
CA ASP A 169 17.20 -18.39 11.50
C ASP A 169 17.98 -17.06 11.44
N ASP A 170 19.18 -17.03 10.87
CA ASP A 170 19.97 -15.81 10.72
C ASP A 170 19.37 -14.83 9.68
N TRP A 171 18.48 -15.32 8.81
CA TRP A 171 17.80 -14.52 7.79
C TRP A 171 16.34 -14.22 8.11
N LYS A 172 15.83 -14.71 9.24
CA LYS A 172 14.42 -14.66 9.58
C LYS A 172 14.02 -13.26 10.07
N ILE A 173 12.92 -12.76 9.50
CA ILE A 173 12.19 -11.56 9.94
C ILE A 173 10.80 -12.03 10.38
N TYR A 174 10.40 -11.69 11.59
CA TYR A 174 9.11 -12.05 12.16
C TYR A 174 8.01 -11.04 11.83
N THR A 175 8.38 -9.77 11.64
CA THR A 175 7.46 -8.74 11.17
C THR A 175 6.94 -9.10 9.78
N PRO A 176 5.62 -9.15 9.56
CA PRO A 176 5.07 -9.43 8.23
C PRO A 176 5.58 -8.44 7.18
N ILE A 177 6.01 -8.98 6.03
CA ILE A 177 6.39 -8.17 4.87
C ILE A 177 5.15 -7.94 4.00
N CYS A 178 4.90 -6.69 3.65
CA CYS A 178 3.90 -6.28 2.68
C CYS A 178 4.58 -5.86 1.38
N LEU A 179 4.06 -6.30 0.24
CA LEU A 179 4.56 -5.89 -1.07
C LEU A 179 3.61 -4.86 -1.67
N ASP A 180 4.13 -3.81 -2.28
CA ASP A 180 3.43 -2.75 -3.00
C ASP A 180 4.05 -2.59 -4.39
N GLU A 181 5.21 -1.98 -4.49
CA GLU A 181 5.88 -1.70 -5.78
C GLU A 181 6.33 -2.96 -6.52
N SER A 182 6.35 -4.10 -5.85
CA SER A 182 6.69 -5.40 -6.46
C SER A 182 5.50 -6.11 -7.09
N ILE A 183 4.27 -5.63 -6.88
CA ILE A 183 3.04 -6.22 -7.39
C ILE A 183 2.51 -5.36 -8.54
N PHE A 184 2.39 -5.93 -9.73
CA PHE A 184 1.92 -5.25 -10.93
C PHE A 184 0.55 -5.74 -11.41
N GLY A 185 0.13 -6.92 -10.98
CA GLY A 185 -1.11 -7.52 -11.44
C GLY A 185 -1.57 -8.73 -10.64
N TYR A 186 -2.68 -9.31 -11.09
CA TYR A 186 -3.33 -10.43 -10.41
C TYR A 186 -2.50 -11.72 -10.44
N ASP A 187 -1.62 -11.86 -11.43
CA ASP A 187 -0.82 -13.08 -11.64
C ASP A 187 0.50 -13.08 -10.84
N ASP A 188 0.79 -11.99 -10.10
CA ASP A 188 1.94 -11.87 -9.20
C ASP A 188 1.64 -12.50 -7.82
#